data_2cce280438b8cb4e57b76c5105b32c38
#
_entry.id   2cce280438b8cb4e57b76c5105b32c38
#
_cell.length_a   1.000
_cell.length_b   1.000
_cell.length_c   1.000
_cell.angle_alpha   90.00
_cell.angle_beta   90.00
_cell.angle_gamma   90.00
#
_symmetry.space_group_name_H-M   'P 1'
#
loop_
_entity.id
_entity.type
_entity.pdbx_description
1 polymer ?
#
loop_
_entity_poly.entity_id
_entity_poly.type
_entity_poly.pdbx_seq_one_letter_code
_entity_poly.pdbx_strand_id
1 'polypeptide(L)'
;MKYLEFTFRTSPCTEVVNDVLSAILGDAGFESFVEQEGGIAAYIQKDLYDETTVKTAIDEFPLPDTQIEYTFTEAEDKDWNEEWEKNFFQPIVIGDRCVIHSTFHHDVPQTEYDIVINPQMAFGTGHHETTSLIIGELLDSDLQGRSLLDMGCGTSILAILARMRGAEPCTAIDIDEWCVRNSLENIELNHVDNISVF
;
A
#
# COMPACT_ATOMS: atom_id res chain seq x y z
N MET A 1 9.16 3.90 -14.19
CA MET A 1 10.48 3.30 -13.91
C MET A 1 10.40 1.85 -14.37
N LYS A 2 11.37 1.33 -15.13
CA LYS A 2 11.27 -0.04 -15.65
C LYS A 2 12.07 -0.98 -14.77
N TYR A 3 11.48 -2.12 -14.41
CA TYR A 3 12.11 -3.15 -13.60
C TYR A 3 12.38 -4.40 -14.42
N LEU A 4 13.41 -5.15 -14.01
CA LEU A 4 13.64 -6.54 -14.41
C LEU A 4 13.22 -7.43 -13.23
N GLU A 5 12.44 -8.44 -13.54
CA GLU A 5 12.07 -9.50 -12.60
C GLU A 5 12.95 -10.71 -12.85
N PHE A 6 13.70 -11.11 -11.84
CA PHE A 6 14.55 -12.29 -11.84
C PHE A 6 13.90 -13.40 -11.05
N THR A 7 13.90 -14.59 -11.60
CA THR A 7 13.55 -15.83 -10.90
C THR A 7 14.83 -16.61 -10.63
N PHE A 8 15.22 -16.69 -9.36
CA PHE A 8 16.36 -17.50 -8.91
C PHE A 8 15.86 -18.84 -8.38
N ARG A 9 16.47 -19.93 -8.87
CA ARG A 9 16.24 -21.28 -8.34
C ARG A 9 17.49 -21.75 -7.62
N THR A 10 17.31 -22.24 -6.39
CA THR A 10 18.39 -22.67 -5.52
C THR A 10 18.31 -24.18 -5.26
N SER A 11 19.46 -24.85 -5.20
CA SER A 11 19.56 -26.26 -4.82
C SER A 11 20.75 -26.46 -3.88
N PRO A 12 20.54 -26.83 -2.59
CA PRO A 12 19.26 -27.01 -1.93
C PRO A 12 18.48 -25.69 -1.78
N CYS A 13 17.15 -25.75 -1.86
CA CYS A 13 16.27 -24.63 -1.56
C CYS A 13 15.93 -24.65 -0.07
N THR A 14 16.57 -23.79 0.70
CA THR A 14 16.33 -23.62 2.14
C THR A 14 16.20 -22.13 2.48
N GLU A 15 15.50 -21.81 3.56
CA GLU A 15 15.35 -20.46 4.08
C GLU A 15 16.70 -19.74 4.19
N VAL A 16 17.72 -20.40 4.78
CA VAL A 16 19.07 -19.84 4.93
C VAL A 16 19.73 -19.53 3.59
N VAL A 17 19.59 -20.40 2.58
CA VAL A 17 20.13 -20.16 1.24
C VAL A 17 19.44 -18.96 0.58
N ASN A 18 18.13 -18.88 0.70
CA ASN A 18 17.35 -17.78 0.13
C ASN A 18 17.64 -16.44 0.82
N ASP A 19 17.81 -16.42 2.15
CA ASP A 19 18.18 -15.24 2.91
C ASP A 19 19.56 -14.71 2.53
N VAL A 20 20.55 -15.61 2.45
CA VAL A 20 21.91 -15.24 2.04
C VAL A 20 21.92 -14.75 0.59
N LEU A 21 21.18 -15.40 -0.30
CA LEU A 21 21.05 -14.96 -1.69
C LEU A 21 20.40 -13.57 -1.79
N SER A 22 19.34 -13.33 -1.03
CA SER A 22 18.68 -12.02 -0.99
C SER A 22 19.62 -10.92 -0.49
N ALA A 23 20.42 -11.20 0.53
CA ALA A 23 21.39 -10.23 1.04
C ALA A 23 22.45 -9.86 -0.01
N ILE A 24 23.04 -10.87 -0.68
CA ILE A 24 24.06 -10.65 -1.72
C ILE A 24 23.50 -9.93 -2.94
N LEU A 25 22.29 -10.28 -3.35
CA LEU A 25 21.61 -9.60 -4.45
C LEU A 25 21.20 -8.18 -4.08
N GLY A 26 20.88 -7.90 -2.80
CA GLY A 26 20.67 -6.55 -2.30
C GLY A 26 21.91 -5.68 -2.47
N ASP A 27 23.09 -6.22 -2.16
CA ASP A 27 24.38 -5.54 -2.39
C ASP A 27 24.66 -5.34 -3.91
N ALA A 28 24.12 -6.20 -4.76
CA ALA A 28 24.19 -6.09 -6.21
C ALA A 28 23.13 -5.14 -6.82
N GLY A 29 22.31 -4.48 -5.99
CA GLY A 29 21.36 -3.45 -6.40
C GLY A 29 19.91 -3.91 -6.56
N PHE A 30 19.56 -5.13 -6.14
CA PHE A 30 18.17 -5.55 -6.10
C PHE A 30 17.45 -4.93 -4.90
N GLU A 31 16.20 -4.51 -5.11
CA GLU A 31 15.44 -3.71 -4.14
C GLU A 31 14.32 -4.51 -3.44
N SER A 32 13.84 -5.59 -4.06
CA SER A 32 12.72 -6.36 -3.53
C SER A 32 12.89 -7.84 -3.80
N PHE A 33 12.45 -8.67 -2.84
CA PHE A 33 12.57 -10.12 -2.86
C PHE A 33 11.26 -10.77 -2.44
N VAL A 34 10.83 -11.80 -3.18
CA VAL A 34 9.62 -12.56 -2.90
C VAL A 34 9.97 -14.05 -2.90
N GLU A 35 9.65 -14.76 -1.82
CA GLU A 35 9.80 -16.20 -1.79
C GLU A 35 8.85 -16.88 -2.77
N GLN A 36 9.36 -17.90 -3.46
CA GLN A 36 8.58 -18.73 -4.36
C GLN A 36 9.04 -20.20 -4.30
N GLU A 37 8.25 -21.08 -4.91
CA GLU A 37 8.59 -22.48 -4.94
C GLU A 37 9.92 -22.73 -5.68
N GLY A 38 10.91 -23.26 -4.95
CA GLY A 38 12.23 -23.56 -5.47
C GLY A 38 13.25 -22.43 -5.42
N GLY A 39 12.98 -21.29 -4.77
CA GLY A 39 13.91 -20.17 -4.64
C GLY A 39 13.26 -18.83 -4.34
N ILE A 40 13.72 -17.77 -5.03
CA ILE A 40 13.21 -16.41 -4.84
C ILE A 40 12.99 -15.70 -6.18
N ALA A 41 12.01 -14.79 -6.22
CA ALA A 41 11.94 -13.74 -7.21
C ALA A 41 12.62 -12.47 -6.66
N ALA A 42 13.34 -11.74 -7.50
CA ALA A 42 14.02 -10.52 -7.10
C ALA A 42 13.87 -9.45 -8.20
N TYR A 43 13.78 -8.19 -7.78
CA TYR A 43 13.49 -7.06 -8.67
C TYR A 43 14.61 -6.04 -8.61
N ILE A 44 15.06 -5.59 -9.79
CA ILE A 44 16.08 -4.57 -9.95
C ILE A 44 15.64 -3.55 -10.99
N GLN A 45 15.93 -2.28 -10.78
CA GLN A 45 15.72 -1.27 -11.81
C GLN A 45 16.57 -1.58 -13.04
N LYS A 46 15.98 -1.53 -14.24
CA LYS A 46 16.64 -1.87 -15.49
C LYS A 46 17.93 -1.08 -15.70
N ASP A 47 17.92 0.20 -15.31
CA ASP A 47 19.05 1.10 -15.49
C ASP A 47 20.21 0.84 -14.49
N LEU A 48 19.93 0.10 -13.40
CA LEU A 48 20.91 -0.30 -12.37
C LEU A 48 21.45 -1.71 -12.58
N TYR A 49 20.82 -2.48 -13.49
CA TYR A 49 21.24 -3.85 -13.74
C TYR A 49 22.61 -3.93 -14.41
N ASP A 50 23.53 -4.59 -13.78
CA ASP A 50 24.83 -4.99 -14.36
C ASP A 50 25.02 -6.51 -14.29
N GLU A 51 25.06 -7.14 -15.46
CA GLU A 51 25.18 -8.59 -15.60
C GLU A 51 26.46 -9.13 -14.93
N THR A 52 27.55 -8.36 -14.98
CA THR A 52 28.83 -8.77 -14.42
C THR A 52 28.75 -8.85 -12.91
N THR A 53 28.13 -7.84 -12.27
CA THR A 53 27.92 -7.79 -10.83
C THR A 53 27.07 -8.96 -10.35
N VAL A 54 25.96 -9.25 -11.02
CA VAL A 54 25.10 -10.37 -10.66
C VAL A 54 25.78 -11.72 -10.84
N LYS A 55 26.53 -11.93 -11.93
CA LYS A 55 27.29 -13.17 -12.13
C LYS A 55 28.36 -13.34 -11.07
N THR A 56 29.11 -12.29 -10.74
CA THR A 56 30.13 -12.35 -9.70
C THR A 56 29.51 -12.70 -8.35
N ALA A 57 28.39 -12.09 -8.00
CA ALA A 57 27.65 -12.36 -6.77
C ALA A 57 27.23 -13.83 -6.63
N ILE A 58 26.85 -14.46 -7.74
CA ILE A 58 26.46 -15.87 -7.79
C ILE A 58 27.71 -16.78 -7.75
N ASP A 59 28.74 -16.46 -8.53
CA ASP A 59 29.97 -17.25 -8.60
C ASP A 59 30.74 -17.28 -7.25
N GLU A 60 30.66 -16.18 -6.48
CA GLU A 60 31.26 -16.02 -5.16
C GLU A 60 30.31 -16.36 -4.00
N PHE A 61 29.19 -17.06 -4.29
CA PHE A 61 28.20 -17.40 -3.28
C PHE A 61 28.83 -18.19 -2.10
N PRO A 62 28.65 -17.76 -0.84
CA PRO A 62 29.47 -18.24 0.28
C PRO A 62 29.08 -19.62 0.80
N LEU A 63 27.90 -20.14 0.45
CA LEU A 63 27.46 -21.44 0.92
C LEU A 63 27.92 -22.54 -0.07
N PRO A 64 28.77 -23.47 0.37
CA PRO A 64 29.26 -24.54 -0.48
C PRO A 64 28.13 -25.48 -0.91
N ASP A 65 28.31 -26.15 -2.03
CA ASP A 65 27.38 -27.13 -2.59
C ASP A 65 25.98 -26.53 -2.96
N THR A 66 25.89 -25.22 -3.11
CA THR A 66 24.68 -24.55 -3.58
C THR A 66 24.78 -24.28 -5.08
N GLN A 67 23.77 -24.75 -5.83
CA GLN A 67 23.61 -24.42 -7.24
C GLN A 67 22.54 -23.32 -7.35
N ILE A 68 22.82 -22.28 -8.13
CA ILE A 68 21.91 -21.15 -8.36
C ILE A 68 21.77 -21.00 -9.87
N GLU A 69 20.53 -21.12 -10.33
CA GLU A 69 20.14 -20.83 -11.70
C GLU A 69 19.18 -19.64 -11.70
N TYR A 70 19.25 -18.81 -12.73
CA TYR A 70 18.31 -17.70 -12.84
C TYR A 70 17.86 -17.46 -14.27
N THR A 71 16.67 -16.92 -14.38
CA THR A 71 16.10 -16.36 -15.60
C THR A 71 15.55 -14.99 -15.27
N PHE A 72 15.45 -14.10 -16.25
CA PHE A 72 14.81 -12.81 -16.04
C PHE A 72 13.96 -12.38 -17.22
N THR A 73 12.97 -11.57 -16.92
CA THR A 73 12.12 -10.92 -17.91
C THR A 73 12.04 -9.43 -17.58
N GLU A 74 11.71 -8.60 -18.58
CA GLU A 74 11.31 -7.23 -18.30
C GLU A 74 9.97 -7.33 -17.52
N ALA A 75 9.95 -6.84 -16.27
CA ALA A 75 8.73 -6.83 -15.49
C ALA A 75 7.69 -6.04 -16.28
N GLU A 76 6.50 -6.60 -16.43
CA GLU A 76 5.39 -5.85 -17.02
C GLU A 76 5.23 -4.56 -16.21
N ASP A 77 5.02 -3.46 -16.91
CA ASP A 77 4.74 -2.15 -16.30
C ASP A 77 3.30 -2.22 -15.75
N LYS A 78 3.13 -3.11 -14.76
CA LYS A 78 1.89 -3.24 -13.98
C LYS A 78 1.97 -2.21 -12.88
N ASP A 79 0.96 -1.38 -12.81
CA ASP A 79 0.70 -0.62 -11.61
C ASP A 79 0.29 -1.61 -10.50
N TRP A 80 1.31 -2.10 -9.76
CA TRP A 80 1.12 -3.04 -8.65
C TRP A 80 0.19 -2.47 -7.58
N ASN A 81 0.11 -1.14 -7.48
CA ASN A 81 -0.80 -0.46 -6.58
C ASN A 81 -2.24 -0.65 -7.08
N GLU A 82 -2.50 -0.42 -8.37
CA GLU A 82 -3.82 -0.62 -8.95
C GLU A 82 -4.29 -2.09 -8.88
N GLU A 83 -3.39 -3.05 -9.12
CA GLU A 83 -3.71 -4.48 -9.01
C GLU A 83 -3.92 -4.91 -7.55
N TRP A 84 -3.11 -4.38 -6.63
CA TRP A 84 -3.29 -4.60 -5.19
C TRP A 84 -4.60 -3.97 -4.71
N GLU A 85 -4.89 -2.75 -5.07
CA GLU A 85 -6.13 -2.05 -4.75
C GLU A 85 -7.36 -2.83 -5.23
N LYS A 86 -7.36 -3.31 -6.48
CA LYS A 86 -8.46 -4.10 -7.05
C LYS A 86 -8.65 -5.46 -6.37
N ASN A 87 -7.59 -6.09 -5.94
CA ASN A 87 -7.66 -7.47 -5.41
C ASN A 87 -7.79 -7.51 -3.88
N PHE A 88 -7.30 -6.52 -3.16
CA PHE A 88 -7.21 -6.53 -1.70
C PHE A 88 -8.08 -5.47 -1.02
N PHE A 89 -8.39 -4.36 -1.69
CA PHE A 89 -9.29 -3.37 -1.15
C PHE A 89 -10.75 -3.76 -1.49
N GLN A 90 -11.44 -4.33 -0.52
CA GLN A 90 -12.86 -4.68 -0.66
C GLN A 90 -13.73 -3.61 0.01
N PRO A 91 -14.96 -3.34 -0.50
CA PRO A 91 -15.86 -2.43 0.19
C PRO A 91 -16.13 -2.87 1.63
N ILE A 92 -16.11 -1.91 2.55
CA ILE A 92 -16.34 -2.14 3.98
C ILE A 92 -17.64 -1.46 4.36
N VAL A 93 -18.50 -2.18 5.08
CA VAL A 93 -19.74 -1.63 5.65
C VAL A 93 -19.61 -1.57 7.17
N ILE A 94 -19.80 -0.39 7.74
CA ILE A 94 -19.71 -0.18 9.17
C ILE A 94 -21.10 0.19 9.70
N GLY A 95 -21.63 -0.69 10.55
CA GLY A 95 -22.90 -0.51 11.24
C GLY A 95 -24.09 -0.24 10.32
N ASP A 96 -24.13 -0.80 9.11
CA ASP A 96 -25.16 -0.56 8.07
C ASP A 96 -25.38 0.93 7.68
N ARG A 97 -24.60 1.84 8.24
CA ARG A 97 -24.72 3.29 8.07
C ARG A 97 -23.66 3.91 7.19
N CYS A 98 -22.48 3.31 7.11
CA CYS A 98 -21.36 3.84 6.35
C CYS A 98 -20.77 2.75 5.45
N VAL A 99 -20.61 3.04 4.18
CA VAL A 99 -19.82 2.24 3.26
C VAL A 99 -18.55 2.99 2.88
N ILE A 100 -17.44 2.26 2.83
CA ILE A 100 -16.14 2.75 2.38
C ILE A 100 -15.73 1.92 1.20
N HIS A 101 -15.40 2.55 0.10
CA HIS A 101 -15.01 1.85 -1.12
C HIS A 101 -14.06 2.70 -1.98
N SER A 102 -13.47 2.11 -3.01
CA SER A 102 -12.66 2.85 -3.99
C SER A 102 -13.48 3.18 -5.24
N THR A 103 -12.94 4.08 -6.07
CA THR A 103 -13.56 4.54 -7.33
C THR A 103 -13.85 3.42 -8.33
N PHE A 104 -13.17 2.27 -8.23
CA PHE A 104 -13.37 1.12 -9.12
C PHE A 104 -14.44 0.14 -8.64
N HIS A 105 -15.02 0.33 -7.45
CA HIS A 105 -16.15 -0.48 -6.99
C HIS A 105 -17.47 0.12 -7.47
N HIS A 106 -18.27 -0.68 -8.18
CA HIS A 106 -19.53 -0.21 -8.77
C HIS A 106 -20.78 -0.78 -8.07
N ASP A 107 -20.65 -1.96 -7.44
CA ASP A 107 -21.75 -2.63 -6.74
C ASP A 107 -21.55 -2.53 -5.23
N VAL A 108 -21.75 -1.34 -4.66
CA VAL A 108 -21.63 -1.10 -3.22
C VAL A 108 -23.01 -0.94 -2.59
N PRO A 109 -23.21 -1.36 -1.33
CA PRO A 109 -24.45 -1.12 -0.60
C PRO A 109 -24.75 0.37 -0.46
N GLN A 110 -26.02 0.76 -0.63
CA GLN A 110 -26.43 2.13 -0.33
C GLN A 110 -26.58 2.32 1.18
N THR A 111 -25.88 3.30 1.72
CA THR A 111 -25.85 3.64 3.14
C THR A 111 -26.06 5.15 3.36
N GLU A 112 -26.18 5.57 4.62
CA GLU A 112 -26.32 6.98 4.99
C GLU A 112 -25.09 7.81 4.58
N TYR A 113 -23.90 7.22 4.76
CA TYR A 113 -22.61 7.81 4.38
C TYR A 113 -21.91 6.89 3.40
N ASP A 114 -21.60 7.43 2.25
CA ASP A 114 -20.84 6.79 1.18
C ASP A 114 -19.49 7.50 1.06
N ILE A 115 -18.40 6.79 1.38
CA ILE A 115 -17.05 7.35 1.43
C ILE A 115 -16.17 6.68 0.39
N VAL A 116 -15.70 7.45 -0.56
CA VAL A 116 -14.80 7.00 -1.62
C VAL A 116 -13.35 7.28 -1.21
N ILE A 117 -12.53 6.25 -1.13
CA ILE A 117 -11.11 6.37 -0.79
C ILE A 117 -10.26 5.68 -1.85
N ASN A 118 -9.29 6.43 -2.37
CA ASN A 118 -8.18 5.86 -3.13
C ASN A 118 -6.97 5.80 -2.21
N PRO A 119 -6.63 4.63 -1.65
CA PRO A 119 -5.67 4.54 -0.54
C PRO A 119 -4.22 4.84 -0.92
N GLN A 120 -3.80 4.60 -2.15
CA GLN A 120 -2.47 4.92 -2.70
C GLN A 120 -1.29 4.63 -1.75
N MET A 121 -1.28 3.56 -1.00
CA MET A 121 -0.28 3.22 0.03
C MET A 121 -0.37 4.07 1.33
N ALA A 122 -1.33 4.98 1.46
CA ALA A 122 -1.57 5.67 2.71
C ALA A 122 -2.32 4.77 3.71
N PHE A 123 -2.06 4.98 5.00
CA PHE A 123 -2.83 4.31 6.06
C PHE A 123 -4.25 4.91 6.14
N GLY A 124 -5.24 4.13 6.59
CA GLY A 124 -6.61 4.62 6.77
C GLY A 124 -7.58 4.17 5.67
N THR A 125 -7.39 2.97 5.13
CA THR A 125 -8.31 2.36 4.15
C THR A 125 -9.64 1.90 4.74
N GLY A 126 -9.78 1.94 6.06
CA GLY A 126 -10.94 1.40 6.78
C GLY A 126 -10.81 -0.09 7.16
N HIS A 127 -9.89 -0.84 6.55
CA HIS A 127 -9.68 -2.27 6.84
C HIS A 127 -9.05 -2.52 8.20
N HIS A 128 -8.36 -1.53 8.78
CA HIS A 128 -7.79 -1.66 10.10
C HIS A 128 -8.90 -1.54 11.16
N GLU A 129 -8.93 -2.46 12.11
CA GLU A 129 -9.95 -2.52 13.18
C GLU A 129 -10.08 -1.19 13.93
N THR A 130 -8.96 -0.50 14.19
CA THR A 130 -8.96 0.81 14.85
C THR A 130 -9.73 1.86 14.04
N THR A 131 -9.52 1.92 12.72
CA THR A 131 -10.21 2.87 11.84
C THR A 131 -11.72 2.58 11.84
N SER A 132 -12.11 1.32 11.71
CA SER A 132 -13.52 0.90 11.75
C SER A 132 -14.18 1.23 13.08
N LEU A 133 -13.49 1.03 14.21
CA LEU A 133 -13.99 1.38 15.55
C LEU A 133 -14.20 2.89 15.71
N ILE A 134 -13.22 3.70 15.28
CA ILE A 134 -13.35 5.16 15.37
C ILE A 134 -14.47 5.67 14.46
N ILE A 135 -14.63 5.10 13.26
CA ILE A 135 -15.76 5.42 12.38
C ILE A 135 -17.08 5.10 13.08
N GLY A 136 -17.20 3.95 13.74
CA GLY A 136 -18.38 3.60 14.55
C GLY A 136 -18.68 4.66 15.60
N GLU A 137 -17.70 5.09 16.38
CA GLU A 137 -17.82 6.15 17.38
C GLU A 137 -18.20 7.50 16.76
N LEU A 138 -17.61 7.85 15.62
CA LEU A 138 -17.98 9.07 14.89
C LEU A 138 -19.43 9.01 14.42
N LEU A 139 -19.92 7.84 13.98
CA LEU A 139 -21.31 7.66 13.55
C LEU A 139 -22.33 7.83 14.68
N ASP A 140 -21.94 7.57 15.92
CA ASP A 140 -22.81 7.68 17.10
C ASP A 140 -22.66 9.01 17.86
N SER A 141 -21.59 9.77 17.56
CA SER A 141 -21.30 11.05 18.22
C SER A 141 -22.13 12.19 17.63
N ASP A 142 -22.45 13.19 18.45
CA ASP A 142 -22.99 14.48 17.97
C ASP A 142 -21.83 15.39 17.51
N LEU A 143 -21.66 15.50 16.21
CA LEU A 143 -20.57 16.24 15.58
C LEU A 143 -20.99 17.61 15.03
N GLN A 144 -22.29 17.93 15.05
CA GLN A 144 -22.77 19.18 14.47
C GLN A 144 -22.12 20.41 15.13
N GLY A 145 -21.34 21.17 14.34
CA GLY A 145 -20.63 22.35 14.80
C GLY A 145 -19.48 22.07 15.79
N ARG A 146 -19.05 20.83 15.93
CA ARG A 146 -17.88 20.45 16.74
C ARG A 146 -16.61 20.53 15.90
N SER A 147 -15.52 21.00 16.53
CA SER A 147 -14.20 20.94 15.89
C SER A 147 -13.65 19.51 15.91
N LEU A 148 -12.97 19.13 14.83
CA LEU A 148 -12.25 17.87 14.74
C LEU A 148 -10.78 18.11 14.41
N LEU A 149 -9.91 17.37 15.07
CA LEU A 149 -8.49 17.26 14.75
C LEU A 149 -8.14 15.80 14.47
N ASP A 150 -7.73 15.47 13.26
CA ASP A 150 -7.27 14.16 12.82
C ASP A 150 -5.74 14.18 12.74
N MET A 151 -5.08 13.52 13.70
CA MET A 151 -3.63 13.48 13.83
C MET A 151 -3.08 12.16 13.29
N GLY A 152 -2.20 12.22 12.28
CA GLY A 152 -1.81 11.06 11.49
C GLY A 152 -2.96 10.66 10.56
N CYS A 153 -3.44 11.63 9.78
CA CYS A 153 -4.71 11.50 9.06
C CYS A 153 -4.70 10.46 7.92
N GLY A 154 -3.52 10.10 7.40
CA GLY A 154 -3.39 9.13 6.31
C GLY A 154 -4.24 9.49 5.09
N THR A 155 -5.34 8.76 4.88
CA THR A 155 -6.32 9.02 3.82
C THR A 155 -7.31 10.15 4.16
N SER A 156 -7.30 10.68 5.37
CA SER A 156 -8.29 11.60 5.97
C SER A 156 -9.71 11.06 6.05
N ILE A 157 -9.91 9.77 6.05
CA ILE A 157 -11.24 9.14 6.11
C ILE A 157 -12.05 9.59 7.33
N LEU A 158 -11.39 9.77 8.49
CA LEU A 158 -12.05 10.19 9.72
C LEU A 158 -12.50 11.66 9.64
N ALA A 159 -11.66 12.53 9.12
CA ALA A 159 -11.99 13.93 8.90
C ALA A 159 -13.11 14.10 7.86
N ILE A 160 -13.10 13.29 6.78
CA ILE A 160 -14.14 13.28 5.75
C ILE A 160 -15.49 12.91 6.36
N LEU A 161 -15.57 11.77 7.09
CA LEU A 161 -16.82 11.36 7.75
C LEU A 161 -17.30 12.41 8.75
N ALA A 162 -16.41 12.92 9.60
CA ALA A 162 -16.78 13.92 10.59
C ALA A 162 -17.34 15.20 9.92
N ARG A 163 -16.73 15.62 8.81
CA ARG A 163 -17.22 16.77 8.05
C ARG A 163 -18.59 16.51 7.42
N MET A 164 -18.83 15.33 6.85
CA MET A 164 -20.14 14.90 6.37
C MET A 164 -21.21 14.95 7.47
N ARG A 165 -20.81 14.69 8.71
CA ARG A 165 -21.68 14.73 9.89
C ARG A 165 -21.79 16.14 10.54
N GLY A 166 -21.25 17.16 9.87
CA GLY A 166 -21.41 18.56 10.30
C GLY A 166 -20.34 19.06 11.26
N ALA A 167 -19.23 18.34 11.43
CA ALA A 167 -18.09 18.84 12.20
C ALA A 167 -17.49 20.08 11.50
N GLU A 168 -17.18 21.13 12.24
CA GLU A 168 -16.55 22.35 11.75
C GLU A 168 -15.94 23.16 12.91
N PRO A 169 -14.67 23.61 12.84
CA PRO A 169 -13.70 23.32 11.78
C PRO A 169 -13.13 21.90 11.84
N CYS A 170 -12.71 21.37 10.68
CA CYS A 170 -11.96 20.11 10.58
C CYS A 170 -10.53 20.39 10.17
N THR A 171 -9.58 19.76 10.87
CA THR A 171 -8.16 19.83 10.59
C THR A 171 -7.59 18.43 10.53
N ALA A 172 -6.85 18.12 9.48
CA ALA A 172 -6.16 16.86 9.26
C ALA A 172 -4.66 17.12 9.14
N ILE A 173 -3.84 16.34 9.84
CA ILE A 173 -2.39 16.54 9.88
C ILE A 173 -1.70 15.20 9.67
N ASP A 174 -0.70 15.17 8.80
CA ASP A 174 0.20 14.03 8.65
C ASP A 174 1.64 14.49 8.48
N ILE A 175 2.60 13.68 8.95
CA ILE A 175 4.02 13.96 8.80
C ILE A 175 4.52 13.63 7.40
N ASP A 176 3.80 12.75 6.69
CA ASP A 176 4.16 12.29 5.36
C ASP A 176 3.47 13.17 4.30
N GLU A 177 4.26 13.85 3.48
CA GLU A 177 3.74 14.66 2.37
C GLU A 177 2.92 13.84 1.37
N TRP A 178 3.16 12.54 1.28
CA TRP A 178 2.38 11.65 0.43
C TRP A 178 0.97 11.46 0.99
N CYS A 179 0.84 11.28 2.30
CA CYS A 179 -0.45 11.22 2.99
C CYS A 179 -1.22 12.54 2.85
N VAL A 180 -0.55 13.68 2.98
CA VAL A 180 -1.16 15.01 2.77
C VAL A 180 -1.76 15.14 1.36
N ARG A 181 -1.02 14.73 0.32
CA ARG A 181 -1.52 14.76 -1.07
C ARG A 181 -2.70 13.82 -1.28
N ASN A 182 -2.59 12.58 -0.78
CA ASN A 182 -3.67 11.61 -0.87
C ASN A 182 -4.93 12.04 -0.11
N SER A 183 -4.76 12.68 1.06
CA SER A 183 -5.86 13.30 1.82
C SER A 183 -6.61 14.34 0.99
N LEU A 184 -5.91 15.24 0.32
CA LEU A 184 -6.53 16.28 -0.52
C LEU A 184 -7.32 15.66 -1.68
N GLU A 185 -6.78 14.63 -2.33
CA GLU A 185 -7.47 13.89 -3.38
C GLU A 185 -8.74 13.22 -2.87
N ASN A 186 -8.67 12.52 -1.72
CA ASN A 186 -9.83 11.86 -1.14
C ASN A 186 -10.91 12.85 -0.69
N ILE A 187 -10.54 14.03 -0.16
CA ILE A 187 -11.46 15.11 0.17
C ILE A 187 -12.21 15.60 -1.08
N GLU A 188 -11.50 15.77 -2.19
CA GLU A 188 -12.10 16.15 -3.48
C GLU A 188 -13.04 15.07 -4.01
N LEU A 189 -12.64 13.79 -3.97
CA LEU A 189 -13.46 12.64 -4.40
C LEU A 189 -14.80 12.57 -3.65
N ASN A 190 -14.82 12.92 -2.38
CA ASN A 190 -16.01 12.91 -1.55
C ASN A 190 -16.82 14.22 -1.59
N HIS A 191 -16.40 15.20 -2.37
CA HIS A 191 -17.04 16.50 -2.51
C HIS A 191 -17.30 17.21 -1.17
N VAL A 192 -16.39 17.02 -0.21
CA VAL A 192 -16.43 17.73 1.08
C VAL A 192 -15.51 18.94 1.05
N ASP A 193 -15.92 19.99 1.75
CA ASP A 193 -15.17 21.24 1.88
C ASP A 193 -14.80 21.53 3.34
N ASN A 194 -14.03 22.58 3.58
CA ASN A 194 -13.68 23.09 4.91
C ASN A 194 -12.93 22.07 5.79
N ILE A 195 -12.07 21.24 5.17
CA ILE A 195 -11.06 20.45 5.87
C ILE A 195 -9.69 21.07 5.55
N SER A 196 -8.98 21.52 6.57
CA SER A 196 -7.60 22.03 6.43
C SER A 196 -6.62 20.87 6.59
N VAL A 197 -5.76 20.63 5.59
CA VAL A 197 -4.77 19.54 5.61
C VAL A 197 -3.37 20.15 5.69
N PHE A 198 -2.49 19.62 6.56
CA PHE A 198 -1.12 20.09 6.81
C PHE A 198 -0.13 18.95 6.91
#